data_b2528b20925f165141d40b5436e27178
#
_entry.id   b2528b20925f165141d40b5436e27178
#
_cell.length_a   1.000
_cell.length_b   1.000
_cell.length_c   1.000
_cell.angle_alpha   90.00
_cell.angle_beta   90.00
_cell.angle_gamma   90.00
#
_symmetry.space_group_name_H-M   'P 1'
#
loop_
_entity.id
_entity.type
_entity.pdbx_description
1 polymer ?
#
loop_
_entity_poly.entity_id
_entity_poly.type
_entity_poly.pdbx_seq_one_letter_code
_entity_poly.pdbx_strand_id
1 'polypeptide(L)'
;MTAAVMLLLPLQAAKKKQVQQSDREYWCALAYKMAQPVLENMAKGELQKNMKTEFSPSFDKRDRSVVYMETFGRLMAGIAPWLTLPDDDTAEGQQRRKLRQWALAAYKNSVDPNSPDYLCWGKAGQNLVDAAYIAESFLRAWDVLWVPLDDVTKQRYIKEFQSLRKIDPPYTNWFLFSSTIESLLAKAKAPFDEFRVNTACRKVEEWYMGDGWYADGPVFAFDYYSSYVFHAMYLETLQAMVDSRYNSRLDYRKYYDRALKRAQKFAIILERFISPEGTFPVIGRSTPYRMAAMQPLALMAWYQKLPSDLSNGQVRAALTQVMHRMFDHQQNFNDAGYLTIGFCGSQPETADWYTNNGSLYMTSLAFMPLGLPADHPFWTDAPQPWTQVKAWNGQPFPKDHRWADDIQTKDKW
;
A
#
# COMPACT_ATOMS: atom_id res chain seq x y z
N MET A 1 -67.34 46.34 1.63
CA MET A 1 -66.69 45.04 1.74
C MET A 1 -65.36 45.16 1.04
N THR A 2 -64.27 45.41 1.79
CA THR A 2 -62.89 45.57 1.30
C THR A 2 -62.15 44.26 1.53
N ALA A 3 -61.76 43.58 0.47
CA ALA A 3 -60.98 42.34 0.48
C ALA A 3 -59.49 42.69 0.63
N ALA A 4 -58.86 42.23 1.71
CA ALA A 4 -57.43 42.35 1.90
C ALA A 4 -56.73 41.19 1.17
N VAL A 5 -55.85 41.50 0.23
CA VAL A 5 -54.98 40.58 -0.48
C VAL A 5 -53.71 40.40 0.36
N MET A 6 -53.52 39.22 0.95
CA MET A 6 -52.34 38.86 1.69
C MET A 6 -51.27 38.33 0.72
N LEU A 7 -50.21 39.09 0.46
CA LEU A 7 -49.04 38.70 -0.31
C LEU A 7 -48.19 37.76 0.52
N LEU A 8 -48.17 36.47 0.16
CA LEU A 8 -47.21 35.49 0.65
C LEU A 8 -45.89 35.67 -0.10
N LEU A 9 -44.89 36.21 0.58
CA LEU A 9 -43.48 36.17 0.12
C LEU A 9 -42.89 34.79 0.31
N PRO A 10 -42.26 34.20 -0.72
CA PRO A 10 -41.61 32.93 -0.54
C PRO A 10 -40.32 33.09 0.29
N LEU A 11 -40.23 32.37 1.43
CA LEU A 11 -38.98 32.19 2.18
C LEU A 11 -37.99 31.42 1.29
N GLN A 12 -37.05 32.11 0.67
CA GLN A 12 -35.85 31.48 0.09
C GLN A 12 -34.97 30.95 1.21
N ALA A 13 -35.06 29.65 1.50
CA ALA A 13 -34.12 28.96 2.32
C ALA A 13 -32.72 29.04 1.67
N ALA A 14 -31.83 29.81 2.28
CA ALA A 14 -30.45 29.87 1.87
C ALA A 14 -29.83 28.45 1.98
N LYS A 15 -29.65 27.79 0.83
CA LYS A 15 -28.83 26.57 0.77
C LYS A 15 -27.44 26.92 1.28
N LYS A 16 -27.11 26.45 2.50
CA LYS A 16 -25.72 26.45 2.98
C LYS A 16 -24.88 25.78 1.88
N LYS A 17 -23.97 26.54 1.25
CA LYS A 17 -22.94 25.96 0.38
C LYS A 17 -22.18 24.95 1.25
N GLN A 18 -22.40 23.67 1.01
CA GLN A 18 -21.53 22.63 1.56
C GLN A 18 -20.14 22.94 1.00
N VAL A 19 -19.18 23.24 1.87
CA VAL A 19 -17.77 23.36 1.48
C VAL A 19 -17.38 21.99 0.96
N GLN A 20 -17.07 21.91 -0.33
CA GLN A 20 -16.66 20.65 -0.94
C GLN A 20 -15.31 20.27 -0.34
N GLN A 21 -15.22 19.09 0.26
CA GLN A 21 -13.99 18.53 0.83
C GLN A 21 -12.95 18.40 -0.30
N SER A 22 -11.71 18.81 -0.03
CA SER A 22 -10.61 18.61 -0.99
C SER A 22 -10.24 17.12 -1.09
N ASP A 23 -9.64 16.72 -2.23
CA ASP A 23 -9.14 15.35 -2.42
C ASP A 23 -8.22 14.92 -1.27
N ARG A 24 -7.31 15.80 -0.82
CA ARG A 24 -6.40 15.50 0.29
C ARG A 24 -7.13 15.26 1.60
N GLU A 25 -8.09 16.11 1.95
CA GLU A 25 -8.89 15.94 3.17
C GLU A 25 -9.67 14.62 3.14
N TYR A 26 -10.22 14.26 1.98
CA TYR A 26 -10.91 12.98 1.80
C TYR A 26 -9.95 11.78 2.01
N TRP A 27 -8.77 11.83 1.38
CA TRP A 27 -7.78 10.77 1.52
C TRP A 27 -7.29 10.63 2.97
N CYS A 28 -7.01 11.76 3.65
CA CYS A 28 -6.61 11.77 5.06
C CYS A 28 -7.70 11.18 5.96
N ALA A 29 -8.96 11.58 5.74
CA ALA A 29 -10.09 11.06 6.52
C ALA A 29 -10.26 9.55 6.35
N LEU A 30 -10.14 9.04 5.11
CA LEU A 30 -10.26 7.61 4.82
C LEU A 30 -9.08 6.81 5.39
N ALA A 31 -7.84 7.30 5.23
CA ALA A 31 -6.65 6.68 5.80
C ALA A 31 -6.70 6.66 7.34
N TYR A 32 -7.11 7.76 7.97
CA TYR A 32 -7.27 7.84 9.41
C TYR A 32 -8.34 6.88 9.92
N LYS A 33 -9.49 6.81 9.24
CA LYS A 33 -10.58 5.87 9.57
C LYS A 33 -10.11 4.42 9.55
N MET A 34 -9.25 4.03 8.59
CA MET A 34 -8.68 2.68 8.54
C MET A 34 -7.64 2.45 9.65
N ALA A 35 -6.82 3.45 9.94
CA ALA A 35 -5.67 3.30 10.83
C ALA A 35 -6.04 3.38 12.31
N GLN A 36 -7.00 4.24 12.67
CA GLN A 36 -7.32 4.53 14.07
C GLN A 36 -7.66 3.29 14.88
N PRO A 37 -8.64 2.43 14.51
CA PRO A 37 -9.03 1.29 15.35
C PRO A 37 -7.89 0.27 15.51
N VAL A 38 -7.04 0.13 14.51
CA VAL A 38 -5.89 -0.78 14.56
C VAL A 38 -4.81 -0.24 15.48
N LEU A 39 -4.33 0.96 15.21
CA LEU A 39 -3.17 1.52 15.92
C LEU A 39 -3.51 1.92 17.36
N GLU A 40 -4.71 2.47 17.60
CA GLU A 40 -5.15 2.83 18.95
C GLU A 40 -5.24 1.59 19.86
N ASN A 41 -5.84 0.50 19.38
CA ASN A 41 -5.95 -0.73 20.17
C ASN A 41 -4.59 -1.40 20.33
N MET A 42 -3.78 -1.49 19.27
CA MET A 42 -2.49 -2.14 19.36
C MET A 42 -1.48 -1.37 20.24
N ALA A 43 -1.58 -0.02 20.27
CA ALA A 43 -0.79 0.80 21.18
C ALA A 43 -1.10 0.51 22.66
N LYS A 44 -2.33 0.09 22.97
CA LYS A 44 -2.79 -0.29 24.31
C LYS A 44 -2.59 -1.77 24.65
N GLY A 45 -2.13 -2.59 23.70
CA GLY A 45 -2.06 -4.04 23.85
C GLY A 45 -3.45 -4.71 23.82
N GLU A 46 -4.40 -4.15 23.07
CA GLU A 46 -5.80 -4.58 23.04
C GLU A 46 -6.31 -4.95 21.62
N LEU A 47 -5.44 -4.96 20.59
CA LEU A 47 -5.87 -5.28 19.22
C LEU A 47 -6.45 -6.68 19.14
N GLN A 48 -5.76 -7.69 19.67
CA GLN A 48 -6.22 -9.08 19.64
C GLN A 48 -7.50 -9.30 20.43
N LYS A 49 -7.75 -8.48 21.45
CA LYS A 49 -8.98 -8.49 22.27
C LYS A 49 -10.16 -7.85 21.55
N ASN A 50 -9.93 -6.74 20.86
CA ASN A 50 -11.00 -5.86 20.36
C ASN A 50 -11.27 -6.01 18.86
N MET A 51 -10.30 -6.52 18.08
CA MET A 51 -10.50 -6.72 16.66
C MET A 51 -11.47 -7.85 16.38
N LYS A 52 -12.61 -7.51 15.77
CA LYS A 52 -13.56 -8.49 15.25
C LYS A 52 -13.00 -9.11 13.97
N THR A 53 -12.48 -10.33 14.08
CA THR A 53 -11.86 -11.04 12.95
C THR A 53 -12.88 -11.70 12.04
N GLU A 54 -12.60 -11.69 10.74
CA GLU A 54 -13.40 -12.33 9.70
C GLU A 54 -12.46 -13.15 8.80
N PHE A 55 -12.90 -14.33 8.38
CA PHE A 55 -12.11 -15.25 7.55
C PHE A 55 -12.92 -15.69 6.34
N SER A 56 -12.21 -15.99 5.23
CA SER A 56 -12.83 -16.60 4.05
C SER A 56 -13.67 -17.82 4.43
N PRO A 57 -14.82 -18.06 3.78
CA PRO A 57 -15.58 -19.29 3.96
C PRO A 57 -14.77 -20.58 3.73
N SER A 58 -13.74 -20.49 2.89
CA SER A 58 -12.83 -21.60 2.57
C SER A 58 -11.47 -21.49 3.27
N PHE A 59 -11.34 -20.68 4.34
CA PHE A 59 -10.08 -20.45 5.02
C PHE A 59 -9.36 -21.74 5.43
N ASP A 60 -8.07 -21.85 5.15
CA ASP A 60 -7.29 -23.06 5.44
C ASP A 60 -7.04 -23.25 6.96
N LYS A 61 -6.27 -24.28 7.30
CA LYS A 61 -5.99 -24.66 8.69
C LYS A 61 -4.85 -23.90 9.34
N ARG A 62 -4.31 -22.83 8.71
CA ARG A 62 -3.22 -22.02 9.31
C ARG A 62 -3.67 -21.37 10.62
N ASP A 63 -2.69 -20.98 11.43
CA ASP A 63 -2.97 -20.24 12.66
C ASP A 63 -3.74 -18.95 12.36
N ARG A 64 -4.92 -18.80 12.97
CA ARG A 64 -5.78 -17.63 12.73
C ARG A 64 -5.21 -16.32 13.26
N SER A 65 -4.22 -16.37 14.16
CA SER A 65 -3.55 -15.17 14.66
C SER A 65 -2.73 -14.42 13.60
N VAL A 66 -2.54 -15.00 12.40
CA VAL A 66 -1.96 -14.31 11.23
C VAL A 66 -2.72 -13.03 10.89
N VAL A 67 -4.04 -12.97 11.15
CA VAL A 67 -4.90 -11.80 10.86
C VAL A 67 -4.36 -10.51 11.49
N TYR A 68 -3.81 -10.58 12.69
CA TYR A 68 -3.31 -9.39 13.39
C TYR A 68 -1.99 -8.88 12.77
N MET A 69 -1.13 -9.81 12.35
CA MET A 69 0.12 -9.45 11.68
C MET A 69 -0.14 -8.89 10.28
N GLU A 70 -1.09 -9.48 9.54
CA GLU A 70 -1.56 -8.95 8.27
C GLU A 70 -2.13 -7.55 8.42
N THR A 71 -3.03 -7.35 9.39
CA THR A 71 -3.65 -6.06 9.68
C THR A 71 -2.61 -4.97 9.93
N PHE A 72 -1.70 -5.23 10.87
CA PHE A 72 -0.71 -4.25 11.29
C PHE A 72 0.33 -3.98 10.20
N GLY A 73 0.96 -5.04 9.67
CA GLY A 73 2.03 -4.90 8.68
C GLY A 73 1.59 -4.20 7.41
N ARG A 74 0.46 -4.63 6.84
CA ARG A 74 -0.07 -4.08 5.59
C ARG A 74 -0.56 -2.65 5.75
N LEU A 75 -1.27 -2.34 6.85
CA LEU A 75 -1.67 -0.97 7.16
C LEU A 75 -0.45 -0.05 7.27
N MET A 76 0.53 -0.47 8.06
CA MET A 76 1.73 0.35 8.29
C MET A 76 2.51 0.59 7.02
N ALA A 77 2.65 -0.40 6.14
CA ALA A 77 3.27 -0.22 4.83
C ALA A 77 2.58 0.88 4.01
N GLY A 78 1.24 0.93 4.04
CA GLY A 78 0.48 1.90 3.26
C GLY A 78 0.55 3.33 3.79
N ILE A 79 0.48 3.52 5.12
CA ILE A 79 0.42 4.85 5.72
C ILE A 79 1.79 5.41 6.16
N ALA A 80 2.84 4.58 6.19
CA ALA A 80 4.18 5.01 6.61
C ALA A 80 4.67 6.29 5.91
N PRO A 81 4.51 6.46 4.59
CA PRO A 81 4.88 7.70 3.92
C PRO A 81 4.20 8.94 4.51
N TRP A 82 2.92 8.87 4.83
CA TRP A 82 2.18 9.97 5.45
C TRP A 82 2.77 10.38 6.80
N LEU A 83 3.22 9.41 7.58
CA LEU A 83 3.79 9.65 8.91
C LEU A 83 5.18 10.34 8.87
N THR A 84 5.84 10.41 7.71
CA THR A 84 7.14 11.08 7.55
C THR A 84 7.04 12.61 7.54
N LEU A 85 5.86 13.16 7.23
CA LEU A 85 5.69 14.60 7.16
C LEU A 85 5.91 15.25 8.54
N PRO A 86 6.51 16.45 8.58
CA PRO A 86 6.76 17.16 9.81
C PRO A 86 5.46 17.50 10.55
N ASP A 87 5.57 17.67 11.87
CA ASP A 87 4.44 18.08 12.70
C ASP A 87 4.03 19.51 12.38
N ASP A 88 2.73 19.74 12.37
CA ASP A 88 2.11 21.05 12.23
C ASP A 88 0.82 21.10 13.09
N ASP A 89 0.20 22.27 13.21
CA ASP A 89 -0.99 22.49 14.03
C ASP A 89 -2.31 22.35 13.27
N THR A 90 -2.25 21.90 12.02
CA THR A 90 -3.45 21.57 11.23
C THR A 90 -4.17 20.35 11.83
N ALA A 91 -5.46 20.18 11.50
CA ALA A 91 -6.21 18.98 11.89
C ALA A 91 -5.54 17.70 11.36
N GLU A 92 -5.01 17.74 10.13
CA GLU A 92 -4.23 16.65 9.54
C GLU A 92 -2.95 16.38 10.33
N GLY A 93 -2.17 17.42 10.68
CA GLY A 93 -0.93 17.29 11.45
C GLY A 93 -1.17 16.69 12.83
N GLN A 94 -2.26 17.07 13.51
CA GLN A 94 -2.64 16.49 14.80
C GLN A 94 -3.02 15.01 14.66
N GLN A 95 -3.78 14.62 13.64
CA GLN A 95 -4.10 13.22 13.35
C GLN A 95 -2.84 12.40 13.07
N ARG A 96 -1.95 12.90 12.24
CA ARG A 96 -0.68 12.25 11.85
C ARG A 96 0.23 12.06 13.08
N ARG A 97 0.37 13.08 13.93
CA ARG A 97 1.14 13.00 15.20
C ARG A 97 0.59 11.90 16.11
N LYS A 98 -0.73 11.83 16.25
CA LYS A 98 -1.41 10.81 17.05
C LYS A 98 -1.18 9.40 16.50
N LEU A 99 -1.35 9.22 15.20
CA LEU A 99 -1.07 7.93 14.53
C LEU A 99 0.38 7.50 14.71
N ARG A 100 1.35 8.42 14.62
CA ARG A 100 2.77 8.12 14.83
C ARG A 100 3.07 7.68 16.26
N GLN A 101 2.48 8.35 17.25
CA GLN A 101 2.61 7.94 18.66
C GLN A 101 2.06 6.54 18.88
N TRP A 102 0.89 6.24 18.37
CA TRP A 102 0.30 4.91 18.45
C TRP A 102 1.12 3.86 17.67
N ALA A 103 1.61 4.21 16.48
CA ALA A 103 2.44 3.30 15.69
C ALA A 103 3.72 2.89 16.43
N LEU A 104 4.44 3.82 17.07
CA LEU A 104 5.65 3.51 17.84
C LEU A 104 5.34 2.59 19.02
N ALA A 105 4.24 2.79 19.73
CA ALA A 105 3.80 1.90 20.81
C ALA A 105 3.37 0.53 20.24
N ALA A 106 2.67 0.50 19.11
CA ALA A 106 2.25 -0.73 18.44
C ALA A 106 3.46 -1.55 17.97
N TYR A 107 4.49 -0.92 17.39
CA TYR A 107 5.74 -1.62 17.04
C TYR A 107 6.41 -2.27 18.25
N LYS A 108 6.42 -1.59 19.39
CA LYS A 108 6.95 -2.17 20.62
C LYS A 108 6.14 -3.38 21.06
N ASN A 109 4.81 -3.25 21.10
CA ASN A 109 3.92 -4.34 21.51
C ASN A 109 3.98 -5.55 20.58
N SER A 110 4.18 -5.33 19.27
CA SER A 110 4.24 -6.40 18.26
C SER A 110 5.40 -7.39 18.46
N VAL A 111 6.47 -6.99 19.13
CA VAL A 111 7.69 -7.80 19.35
C VAL A 111 8.03 -8.00 20.83
N ASP A 112 7.20 -7.49 21.75
CA ASP A 112 7.36 -7.75 23.18
C ASP A 112 6.65 -9.06 23.56
N PRO A 113 7.41 -10.13 23.94
CA PRO A 113 6.79 -11.41 24.28
C PRO A 113 5.83 -11.35 25.48
N ASN A 114 5.89 -10.28 26.29
CA ASN A 114 4.97 -10.06 27.41
C ASN A 114 3.73 -9.25 27.01
N SER A 115 3.67 -8.72 25.78
CA SER A 115 2.51 -7.98 25.31
C SER A 115 1.39 -8.93 24.89
N PRO A 116 0.12 -8.64 25.23
CA PRO A 116 -1.03 -9.35 24.67
C PRO A 116 -1.09 -9.28 23.14
N ASP A 117 -0.50 -8.24 22.55
CA ASP A 117 -0.46 -8.02 21.09
C ASP A 117 0.88 -8.45 20.47
N TYR A 118 1.67 -9.31 21.17
CA TYR A 118 2.81 -9.96 20.54
C TYR A 118 2.34 -10.74 19.31
N LEU A 119 2.94 -10.47 18.15
CA LEU A 119 2.52 -11.07 16.89
C LEU A 119 3.01 -12.53 16.73
N CYS A 120 2.42 -13.24 15.79
CA CYS A 120 2.61 -14.67 15.59
C CYS A 120 3.89 -15.02 14.81
N TRP A 121 5.03 -14.40 15.13
CA TRP A 121 6.29 -14.57 14.41
C TRP A 121 6.66 -16.07 14.20
N GLY A 122 6.77 -16.47 12.93
CA GLY A 122 7.22 -17.80 12.54
C GLY A 122 6.31 -18.98 12.87
N LYS A 123 5.05 -18.75 13.27
CA LYS A 123 4.06 -19.82 13.50
C LYS A 123 3.46 -20.38 12.21
N ALA A 124 3.42 -19.59 11.13
CA ALA A 124 2.91 -19.97 9.83
C ALA A 124 3.80 -19.43 8.72
N GLY A 125 3.79 -20.04 7.53
CA GLY A 125 4.48 -19.53 6.35
C GLY A 125 4.06 -18.09 6.01
N GLN A 126 2.78 -17.77 6.20
CA GLN A 126 2.21 -16.44 6.00
C GLN A 126 2.98 -15.33 6.75
N ASN A 127 3.61 -15.63 7.89
CA ASN A 127 4.34 -14.63 8.67
C ASN A 127 5.53 -14.03 7.92
N LEU A 128 6.12 -14.75 6.94
CA LEU A 128 7.16 -14.19 6.08
C LEU A 128 6.60 -13.05 5.21
N VAL A 129 5.38 -13.19 4.72
CA VAL A 129 4.69 -12.18 3.91
C VAL A 129 4.47 -10.89 4.71
N ASP A 130 3.87 -11.02 5.88
CA ASP A 130 3.43 -9.85 6.63
C ASP A 130 4.57 -9.19 7.41
N ALA A 131 5.61 -9.96 7.77
CA ALA A 131 6.88 -9.40 8.23
C ALA A 131 7.56 -8.53 7.16
N ALA A 132 7.43 -8.88 5.87
CA ALA A 132 7.97 -8.06 4.80
C ALA A 132 7.23 -6.72 4.68
N TYR A 133 5.90 -6.67 4.88
CA TYR A 133 5.18 -5.39 4.95
C TYR A 133 5.56 -4.56 6.18
N ILE A 134 5.84 -5.19 7.33
CA ILE A 134 6.41 -4.50 8.49
C ILE A 134 7.79 -3.93 8.13
N ALA A 135 8.65 -4.71 7.48
CA ALA A 135 9.95 -4.25 7.04
C ALA A 135 9.84 -3.09 6.03
N GLU A 136 8.93 -3.19 5.08
CA GLU A 136 8.63 -2.16 4.08
C GLU A 136 8.20 -0.84 4.73
N SER A 137 7.38 -0.89 5.79
CA SER A 137 6.97 0.30 6.54
C SER A 137 8.15 1.03 7.18
N PHE A 138 9.12 0.29 7.72
CA PHE A 138 10.35 0.88 8.24
C PHE A 138 11.23 1.46 7.12
N LEU A 139 11.34 0.78 5.97
CA LEU A 139 12.08 1.29 4.82
C LEU A 139 11.50 2.61 4.30
N ARG A 140 10.17 2.73 4.26
CA ARG A 140 9.43 3.92 3.82
C ARG A 140 9.51 5.11 4.78
N ALA A 141 9.64 4.84 6.07
CA ALA A 141 9.60 5.87 7.12
C ALA A 141 10.70 5.66 8.18
N TRP A 142 11.92 5.40 7.72
CA TRP A 142 13.06 5.04 8.55
C TRP A 142 13.29 5.97 9.73
N ASP A 143 13.34 7.28 9.47
CA ASP A 143 13.71 8.28 10.48
C ASP A 143 12.61 8.50 11.55
N VAL A 144 11.36 8.17 11.22
CA VAL A 144 10.23 8.41 12.13
C VAL A 144 9.64 7.14 12.73
N LEU A 145 9.96 5.96 12.18
CA LEU A 145 9.43 4.68 12.67
C LEU A 145 10.53 3.74 13.19
N TRP A 146 11.70 3.66 12.54
CA TRP A 146 12.80 2.80 13.00
C TRP A 146 13.74 3.51 13.98
N VAL A 147 14.22 4.70 13.62
CA VAL A 147 15.20 5.42 14.42
C VAL A 147 14.74 5.70 15.85
N PRO A 148 13.47 6.10 16.11
CA PRO A 148 12.99 6.41 17.46
C PRO A 148 12.75 5.18 18.35
N LEU A 149 12.75 3.96 17.82
CA LEU A 149 12.59 2.75 18.64
C LEU A 149 13.77 2.60 19.59
N ASP A 150 13.49 2.13 20.80
CA ASP A 150 14.54 1.75 21.75
C ASP A 150 15.35 0.53 21.28
N ASP A 151 16.57 0.37 21.81
CA ASP A 151 17.47 -0.67 21.36
C ASP A 151 16.93 -2.09 21.63
N VAL A 152 16.17 -2.28 22.72
CA VAL A 152 15.56 -3.57 23.05
C VAL A 152 14.53 -3.94 21.97
N THR A 153 13.69 -2.99 21.58
CA THR A 153 12.69 -3.18 20.52
C THR A 153 13.36 -3.47 19.18
N LYS A 154 14.41 -2.72 18.81
CA LYS A 154 15.20 -2.98 17.59
C LYS A 154 15.81 -4.38 17.57
N GLN A 155 16.43 -4.80 18.66
CA GLN A 155 17.04 -6.13 18.78
C GLN A 155 15.99 -7.24 18.69
N ARG A 156 14.80 -7.04 19.27
CA ARG A 156 13.68 -7.99 19.14
C ARG A 156 13.25 -8.10 17.68
N TYR A 157 13.08 -7.00 16.96
CA TYR A 157 12.77 -7.04 15.52
C TYR A 157 13.84 -7.77 14.71
N ILE A 158 15.12 -7.46 14.93
CA ILE A 158 16.22 -8.14 14.24
C ILE A 158 16.13 -9.65 14.47
N LYS A 159 15.93 -10.07 15.71
CA LYS A 159 15.79 -11.49 16.07
C LYS A 159 14.58 -12.14 15.39
N GLU A 160 13.40 -11.49 15.41
CA GLU A 160 12.20 -12.02 14.79
C GLU A 160 12.35 -12.12 13.26
N PHE A 161 12.87 -11.10 12.60
CA PHE A 161 13.14 -11.13 11.16
C PHE A 161 14.12 -12.27 10.80
N GLN A 162 15.20 -12.43 11.54
CA GLN A 162 16.14 -13.53 11.32
C GLN A 162 15.52 -14.92 11.58
N SER A 163 14.57 -15.00 12.51
CA SER A 163 13.88 -16.26 12.83
C SER A 163 13.05 -16.80 11.64
N LEU A 164 12.62 -15.89 10.74
CA LEU A 164 11.83 -16.25 9.56
C LEU A 164 12.65 -16.94 8.46
N ARG A 165 13.99 -16.97 8.57
CA ARG A 165 14.86 -17.70 7.64
C ARG A 165 14.57 -19.21 7.60
N LYS A 166 13.92 -19.76 8.63
CA LYS A 166 13.43 -21.13 8.67
C LYS A 166 12.26 -21.42 7.72
N ILE A 167 11.56 -20.37 7.26
CA ILE A 167 10.49 -20.49 6.28
C ILE A 167 11.12 -20.56 4.89
N ASP A 168 10.87 -21.67 4.20
CA ASP A 168 11.27 -21.83 2.78
C ASP A 168 10.23 -21.14 1.91
N PRO A 169 10.58 -20.04 1.21
CA PRO A 169 9.63 -19.33 0.38
C PRO A 169 9.28 -20.15 -0.87
N PRO A 170 8.01 -20.29 -1.24
CA PRO A 170 7.62 -20.81 -2.55
C PRO A 170 8.34 -20.08 -3.69
N TYR A 171 8.59 -20.78 -4.79
CA TYR A 171 9.30 -20.25 -5.96
C TYR A 171 8.42 -19.28 -6.77
N THR A 172 8.08 -18.14 -6.15
CA THR A 172 7.15 -17.11 -6.61
C THR A 172 7.57 -15.72 -6.09
N ASN A 173 6.65 -14.74 -6.15
CA ASN A 173 6.80 -13.43 -5.51
C ASN A 173 7.30 -13.50 -4.05
N TRP A 174 7.20 -14.64 -3.37
CA TRP A 174 7.64 -14.81 -1.98
C TRP A 174 9.15 -14.59 -1.80
N PHE A 175 9.94 -14.68 -2.85
CA PHE A 175 11.35 -14.30 -2.80
C PHE A 175 11.52 -12.82 -2.47
N LEU A 176 10.59 -11.97 -2.91
CA LEU A 176 10.62 -10.55 -2.55
C LEU A 176 10.32 -10.31 -1.07
N PHE A 177 9.42 -11.07 -0.45
CA PHE A 177 9.21 -10.96 1.01
C PHE A 177 10.48 -11.26 1.77
N SER A 178 11.15 -12.34 1.43
CA SER A 178 12.43 -12.70 2.04
C SER A 178 13.48 -11.61 1.83
N SER A 179 13.64 -11.13 0.60
CA SER A 179 14.68 -10.14 0.27
C SER A 179 14.41 -8.76 0.88
N THR A 180 13.14 -8.35 1.02
CA THR A 180 12.77 -7.08 1.67
C THR A 180 13.19 -7.09 3.14
N ILE A 181 12.95 -8.21 3.85
CA ILE A 181 13.40 -8.37 5.23
C ILE A 181 14.92 -8.30 5.33
N GLU A 182 15.63 -9.04 4.48
CA GLU A 182 17.11 -9.07 4.50
C GLU A 182 17.70 -7.71 4.12
N SER A 183 17.08 -6.97 3.20
CA SER A 183 17.53 -5.61 2.83
C SER A 183 17.32 -4.59 3.96
N LEU A 184 16.24 -4.73 4.74
CA LEU A 184 16.06 -3.96 5.97
C LEU A 184 17.18 -4.27 6.98
N LEU A 185 17.49 -5.55 7.20
CA LEU A 185 18.58 -5.96 8.10
C LEU A 185 19.92 -5.37 7.64
N ALA A 186 20.20 -5.37 6.32
CA ALA A 186 21.40 -4.74 5.75
C ALA A 186 21.44 -3.23 6.04
N LYS A 187 20.32 -2.51 5.85
CA LYS A 187 20.19 -1.07 6.15
C LYS A 187 20.37 -0.81 7.65
N ALA A 188 19.83 -1.68 8.51
CA ALA A 188 19.98 -1.62 9.96
C ALA A 188 21.39 -2.02 10.45
N LYS A 189 22.32 -2.38 9.56
CA LYS A 189 23.67 -2.88 9.89
C LYS A 189 23.66 -4.16 10.75
N ALA A 190 22.58 -4.93 10.67
CA ALA A 190 22.46 -6.25 11.29
C ALA A 190 22.95 -7.35 10.33
N PRO A 191 23.31 -8.55 10.86
CA PRO A 191 23.64 -9.69 10.00
C PRO A 191 22.48 -10.06 9.09
N PHE A 192 22.69 -10.03 7.79
CA PHE A 192 21.70 -10.33 6.76
C PHE A 192 22.19 -11.40 5.79
N ASP A 193 21.28 -12.00 5.03
CA ASP A 193 21.56 -13.05 4.05
C ASP A 193 21.58 -12.46 2.64
N GLU A 194 22.80 -12.16 2.14
CA GLU A 194 23.00 -11.63 0.79
C GLU A 194 22.51 -12.60 -0.29
N PHE A 195 22.61 -13.91 -0.08
CA PHE A 195 22.18 -14.90 -1.08
C PHE A 195 20.68 -14.80 -1.34
N ARG A 196 19.88 -14.60 -0.28
CA ARG A 196 18.41 -14.41 -0.42
C ARG A 196 18.09 -13.14 -1.23
N VAL A 197 18.78 -12.03 -0.96
CA VAL A 197 18.61 -10.77 -1.72
C VAL A 197 18.99 -10.96 -3.17
N ASN A 198 20.19 -11.48 -3.44
CA ASN A 198 20.71 -11.64 -4.79
C ASN A 198 19.88 -12.65 -5.60
N THR A 199 19.41 -13.72 -4.98
CA THR A 199 18.54 -14.72 -5.64
C THR A 199 17.21 -14.10 -6.03
N ALA A 200 16.57 -13.34 -5.13
CA ALA A 200 15.33 -12.64 -5.44
C ALA A 200 15.51 -11.67 -6.61
N CYS A 201 16.56 -10.82 -6.57
CA CYS A 201 16.83 -9.88 -7.64
C CYS A 201 16.99 -10.57 -9.00
N ARG A 202 17.77 -11.66 -9.08
CA ARG A 202 17.96 -12.41 -10.33
C ARG A 202 16.65 -13.05 -10.83
N LYS A 203 15.85 -13.62 -9.92
CA LYS A 203 14.59 -14.26 -10.29
C LYS A 203 13.54 -13.27 -10.75
N VAL A 204 13.45 -12.11 -10.15
CA VAL A 204 12.56 -11.02 -10.62
C VAL A 204 12.94 -10.59 -12.04
N GLU A 205 14.24 -10.49 -12.36
CA GLU A 205 14.69 -10.20 -13.71
C GLU A 205 14.33 -11.30 -14.72
N GLU A 206 14.47 -12.58 -14.31
CA GLU A 206 14.09 -13.73 -15.17
C GLU A 206 12.58 -13.78 -15.41
N TRP A 207 11.75 -13.35 -14.46
CA TRP A 207 10.29 -13.39 -14.54
C TRP A 207 9.67 -12.15 -15.20
N TYR A 208 10.48 -11.21 -15.67
CA TYR A 208 9.97 -10.03 -16.39
C TYR A 208 9.40 -10.44 -17.76
N MET A 209 8.13 -10.06 -18.02
CA MET A 209 7.38 -10.46 -19.21
C MET A 209 7.29 -9.36 -20.28
N GLY A 210 7.73 -8.14 -19.98
CA GLY A 210 7.58 -6.96 -20.83
C GLY A 210 6.40 -6.07 -20.39
N ASP A 211 6.39 -4.83 -20.89
CA ASP A 211 5.36 -3.82 -20.60
C ASP A 211 5.05 -3.62 -19.11
N GLY A 212 6.05 -3.83 -18.23
CA GLY A 212 5.92 -3.70 -16.79
C GLY A 212 5.32 -4.91 -16.08
N TRP A 213 4.96 -5.98 -16.77
CA TRP A 213 4.42 -7.19 -16.15
C TRP A 213 5.52 -8.15 -15.71
N TYR A 214 5.29 -8.82 -14.58
CA TYR A 214 6.10 -9.91 -14.05
C TYR A 214 5.27 -11.20 -13.99
N ALA A 215 5.87 -12.32 -14.33
CA ALA A 215 5.32 -13.62 -13.99
C ALA A 215 5.50 -13.89 -12.49
N ASP A 216 4.56 -14.58 -11.87
CA ASP A 216 4.64 -14.96 -10.47
C ASP A 216 5.33 -16.33 -10.32
N GLY A 217 6.63 -16.35 -10.57
CA GLY A 217 7.41 -17.56 -10.74
C GLY A 217 7.49 -18.01 -12.21
N PRO A 218 7.62 -19.31 -12.49
CA PRO A 218 7.77 -19.81 -13.87
C PRO A 218 6.53 -19.65 -14.75
N VAL A 219 5.36 -19.42 -14.16
CA VAL A 219 4.08 -19.36 -14.89
C VAL A 219 3.48 -17.98 -14.74
N PHE A 220 3.14 -17.37 -15.87
CA PHE A 220 2.46 -16.08 -15.88
C PHE A 220 1.00 -16.23 -15.45
N ALA A 221 0.57 -15.38 -14.52
CA ALA A 221 -0.82 -15.21 -14.13
C ALA A 221 -1.24 -13.76 -14.38
N PHE A 222 -2.35 -13.57 -15.09
CA PHE A 222 -2.91 -12.23 -15.33
C PHE A 222 -3.72 -11.77 -14.11
N ASP A 223 -3.00 -11.25 -13.13
CA ASP A 223 -3.53 -10.75 -11.86
C ASP A 223 -2.74 -9.51 -11.40
N TYR A 224 -3.09 -8.94 -10.24
CA TYR A 224 -2.45 -7.75 -9.71
C TYR A 224 -1.21 -8.02 -8.83
N TYR A 225 -0.58 -9.19 -8.87
CA TYR A 225 0.64 -9.40 -8.08
C TYR A 225 1.82 -8.54 -8.54
N SER A 226 1.87 -8.13 -9.81
CA SER A 226 2.79 -7.08 -10.25
C SER A 226 2.58 -5.77 -9.47
N SER A 227 1.32 -5.43 -9.12
CA SER A 227 0.97 -4.29 -8.26
C SER A 227 1.24 -4.55 -6.79
N TYR A 228 0.72 -5.66 -6.27
CA TYR A 228 0.71 -5.93 -4.83
C TYR A 228 2.09 -6.12 -4.24
N VAL A 229 3.03 -6.69 -5.03
CA VAL A 229 4.33 -7.13 -4.54
C VAL A 229 5.48 -6.66 -5.43
N PHE A 230 5.49 -7.04 -6.72
CA PHE A 230 6.71 -6.96 -7.54
C PHE A 230 7.29 -5.54 -7.61
N HIS A 231 6.52 -4.55 -8.07
CA HIS A 231 7.08 -3.22 -8.32
C HIS A 231 7.55 -2.53 -7.06
N ALA A 232 6.73 -2.52 -6.00
CA ALA A 232 7.07 -1.80 -4.78
C ALA A 232 8.21 -2.47 -4.03
N MET A 233 8.06 -3.74 -3.66
CA MET A 233 9.06 -4.43 -2.86
C MET A 233 10.39 -4.59 -3.57
N TYR A 234 10.39 -4.76 -4.91
CA TYR A 234 11.63 -4.84 -5.67
C TYR A 234 12.39 -3.52 -5.66
N LEU A 235 11.72 -2.40 -5.94
CA LEU A 235 12.32 -1.07 -5.87
C LEU A 235 12.85 -0.76 -4.47
N GLU A 236 12.09 -1.06 -3.44
CA GLU A 236 12.47 -0.74 -2.06
C GLU A 236 13.59 -1.66 -1.54
N THR A 237 13.58 -2.94 -1.91
CA THR A 237 14.70 -3.85 -1.65
C THR A 237 15.99 -3.32 -2.28
N LEU A 238 15.95 -2.96 -3.55
CA LEU A 238 17.12 -2.45 -4.27
C LEU A 238 17.61 -1.12 -3.68
N GLN A 239 16.71 -0.20 -3.36
CA GLN A 239 17.07 1.08 -2.74
C GLN A 239 17.69 0.86 -1.35
N ALA A 240 17.13 -0.04 -0.53
CA ALA A 240 17.66 -0.35 0.78
C ALA A 240 19.09 -0.95 0.69
N MET A 241 19.35 -1.79 -0.30
CA MET A 241 20.69 -2.32 -0.54
C MET A 241 21.69 -1.24 -1.00
N VAL A 242 21.24 -0.30 -1.85
CA VAL A 242 22.06 0.88 -2.22
C VAL A 242 22.38 1.73 -0.99
N ASP A 243 21.37 2.03 -0.15
CA ASP A 243 21.52 2.82 1.07
C ASP A 243 22.42 2.14 2.11
N SER A 244 22.39 0.81 2.16
CA SER A 244 23.23 0.02 3.06
C SER A 244 24.71 0.17 2.76
N ARG A 245 25.07 0.58 1.52
CA ARG A 245 26.45 0.65 1.01
C ARG A 245 27.22 -0.68 1.13
N TYR A 246 26.49 -1.78 1.12
CA TYR A 246 27.11 -3.11 1.15
C TYR A 246 27.82 -3.37 -0.19
N ASN A 247 29.06 -3.85 -0.09
CA ASN A 247 29.86 -4.18 -1.27
C ASN A 247 29.45 -5.55 -1.82
N SER A 248 28.48 -5.59 -2.69
CA SER A 248 28.00 -6.79 -3.38
C SER A 248 28.58 -6.90 -4.78
N ARG A 249 28.59 -8.13 -5.33
CA ARG A 249 28.86 -8.36 -6.75
C ARG A 249 27.70 -7.93 -7.66
N LEU A 250 26.51 -7.78 -7.11
CA LEU A 250 25.33 -7.31 -7.83
C LEU A 250 25.29 -5.77 -7.79
N ASP A 251 25.17 -5.15 -8.96
CA ASP A 251 25.00 -3.69 -9.05
C ASP A 251 23.55 -3.31 -8.79
N TYR A 252 23.16 -3.16 -7.52
CA TYR A 252 21.79 -2.83 -7.12
C TYR A 252 21.31 -1.50 -7.72
N ARG A 253 22.19 -0.54 -8.03
CA ARG A 253 21.79 0.73 -8.66
C ARG A 253 21.34 0.49 -10.10
N LYS A 254 22.08 -0.30 -10.86
CA LYS A 254 21.70 -0.67 -12.23
C LYS A 254 20.35 -1.40 -12.27
N TYR A 255 20.13 -2.33 -11.32
CA TYR A 255 18.86 -3.04 -11.20
C TYR A 255 17.71 -2.10 -10.82
N TYR A 256 17.96 -1.16 -9.89
CA TYR A 256 16.98 -0.16 -9.48
C TYR A 256 16.53 0.73 -10.65
N ASP A 257 17.48 1.25 -11.42
CA ASP A 257 17.19 2.15 -12.55
C ASP A 257 16.32 1.45 -13.61
N ARG A 258 16.56 0.15 -13.83
CA ARG A 258 15.75 -0.69 -14.73
C ARG A 258 14.36 -0.96 -14.14
N ALA A 259 14.28 -1.38 -12.89
CA ALA A 259 13.03 -1.63 -12.19
C ALA A 259 12.15 -0.37 -12.15
N LEU A 260 12.74 0.81 -11.96
CA LEU A 260 12.02 2.08 -11.96
C LEU A 260 11.34 2.36 -13.30
N LYS A 261 12.04 2.16 -14.43
CA LYS A 261 11.45 2.32 -15.76
C LYS A 261 10.28 1.34 -16.00
N ARG A 262 10.41 0.09 -15.54
CA ARG A 262 9.33 -0.90 -15.61
C ARG A 262 8.12 -0.49 -14.79
N ALA A 263 8.34 0.03 -13.58
CA ALA A 263 7.27 0.54 -12.73
C ALA A 263 6.58 1.77 -13.33
N GLN A 264 7.33 2.67 -13.99
CA GLN A 264 6.78 3.80 -14.73
C GLN A 264 5.88 3.34 -15.89
N LYS A 265 6.32 2.35 -16.67
CA LYS A 265 5.50 1.76 -17.74
C LYS A 265 4.24 1.12 -17.19
N PHE A 266 4.36 0.37 -16.10
CA PHE A 266 3.20 -0.27 -15.48
C PHE A 266 2.22 0.74 -14.88
N ALA A 267 2.70 1.86 -14.34
CA ALA A 267 1.85 2.95 -13.85
C ALA A 267 0.98 3.55 -14.98
N ILE A 268 1.50 3.69 -16.20
CA ILE A 268 0.72 4.11 -17.37
C ILE A 268 -0.43 3.12 -17.65
N ILE A 269 -0.15 1.82 -17.57
CA ILE A 269 -1.16 0.77 -17.80
C ILE A 269 -2.25 0.83 -16.71
N LEU A 270 -1.85 0.97 -15.45
CA LEU A 270 -2.80 1.05 -14.33
C LEU A 270 -3.71 2.27 -14.43
N GLU A 271 -3.17 3.44 -14.81
CA GLU A 271 -3.98 4.63 -15.02
C GLU A 271 -5.02 4.39 -16.14
N ARG A 272 -4.62 3.72 -17.21
CA ARG A 272 -5.51 3.37 -18.33
C ARG A 272 -6.54 2.29 -17.99
N PHE A 273 -6.34 1.53 -16.92
CA PHE A 273 -7.35 0.58 -16.42
C PHE A 273 -8.49 1.27 -15.66
N ILE A 274 -8.30 2.51 -15.21
CA ILE A 274 -9.34 3.24 -14.47
C ILE A 274 -10.38 3.76 -15.46
N SER A 275 -11.60 3.23 -15.40
CA SER A 275 -12.73 3.67 -16.24
C SER A 275 -13.14 5.11 -15.91
N PRO A 276 -13.92 5.78 -16.77
CA PRO A 276 -14.45 7.12 -16.48
C PRO A 276 -15.23 7.19 -15.14
N GLU A 277 -15.85 6.09 -14.71
CA GLU A 277 -16.62 5.98 -13.47
C GLU A 277 -15.77 5.60 -12.24
N GLY A 278 -14.44 5.46 -12.40
CA GLY A 278 -13.54 5.06 -11.31
C GLY A 278 -13.54 3.57 -11.00
N THR A 279 -13.99 2.72 -11.91
CA THR A 279 -13.85 1.26 -11.81
C THR A 279 -12.57 0.79 -12.49
N PHE A 280 -12.12 -0.42 -12.17
CA PHE A 280 -11.00 -1.07 -12.85
C PHE A 280 -11.27 -2.57 -13.00
N PRO A 281 -10.59 -3.29 -13.91
CA PRO A 281 -10.83 -4.72 -14.11
C PRO A 281 -10.69 -5.53 -12.83
N VAL A 282 -11.69 -6.35 -12.53
CA VAL A 282 -11.66 -7.31 -11.41
C VAL A 282 -11.10 -8.61 -11.95
N ILE A 283 -9.80 -8.79 -11.86
CA ILE A 283 -9.07 -9.92 -12.47
C ILE A 283 -8.21 -10.66 -11.45
N GLY A 284 -8.05 -11.95 -11.68
CA GLY A 284 -7.14 -12.81 -10.93
C GLY A 284 -7.58 -13.07 -9.49
N ARG A 285 -6.64 -13.51 -8.69
CA ARG A 285 -6.78 -13.80 -7.25
C ARG A 285 -6.59 -12.55 -6.40
N SER A 286 -6.91 -12.65 -5.11
CA SER A 286 -6.71 -11.57 -4.10
C SER A 286 -7.46 -10.27 -4.43
N THR A 287 -8.58 -10.37 -5.14
CA THR A 287 -9.39 -9.19 -5.49
C THR A 287 -9.83 -8.37 -4.27
N PRO A 288 -10.07 -8.96 -3.06
CA PRO A 288 -10.36 -8.20 -1.85
C PRO A 288 -9.25 -7.26 -1.37
N TYR A 289 -8.03 -7.29 -1.96
CA TYR A 289 -6.99 -6.30 -1.67
C TYR A 289 -7.30 -4.91 -2.23
N ARG A 290 -8.41 -4.78 -2.97
CA ARG A 290 -9.02 -3.51 -3.37
C ARG A 290 -8.05 -2.59 -4.11
N MET A 291 -7.89 -1.35 -3.62
CA MET A 291 -7.04 -0.32 -4.23
C MET A 291 -5.55 -0.65 -4.23
N ALA A 292 -5.10 -1.71 -3.56
CA ALA A 292 -3.72 -2.15 -3.68
C ALA A 292 -3.33 -2.46 -5.15
N ALA A 293 -4.30 -2.75 -6.01
CA ALA A 293 -4.10 -2.84 -7.46
C ALA A 293 -3.47 -1.57 -8.05
N MET A 294 -3.69 -0.41 -7.44
CA MET A 294 -3.17 0.89 -7.88
C MET A 294 -1.86 1.28 -7.18
N GLN A 295 -1.26 0.41 -6.37
CA GLN A 295 -0.04 0.71 -5.62
C GLN A 295 1.11 1.26 -6.50
N PRO A 296 1.48 0.70 -7.66
CA PRO A 296 2.58 1.24 -8.46
C PRO A 296 2.31 2.64 -9.01
N LEU A 297 1.06 2.97 -9.32
CA LEU A 297 0.68 4.32 -9.74
C LEU A 297 0.84 5.31 -8.57
N ALA A 298 0.38 4.94 -7.38
CA ALA A 298 0.53 5.72 -6.14
C ALA A 298 2.02 5.85 -5.74
N LEU A 299 2.81 4.79 -5.90
CA LEU A 299 4.25 4.77 -5.62
C LEU A 299 5.00 5.74 -6.54
N MET A 300 4.71 5.74 -7.85
CA MET A 300 5.35 6.67 -8.79
C MET A 300 4.99 8.12 -8.49
N ALA A 301 3.77 8.40 -8.04
CA ALA A 301 3.37 9.72 -7.58
C ALA A 301 4.16 10.14 -6.33
N TRP A 302 4.22 9.29 -5.31
CA TRP A 302 4.96 9.57 -4.08
C TRP A 302 6.47 9.75 -4.33
N TYR A 303 7.06 8.91 -5.17
CA TYR A 303 8.49 9.03 -5.55
C TYR A 303 8.76 10.24 -6.44
N GLN A 304 7.73 10.97 -6.89
CA GLN A 304 7.86 12.08 -7.85
C GLN A 304 8.53 11.59 -9.16
N LYS A 305 8.16 10.38 -9.58
CA LYS A 305 8.68 9.68 -10.77
C LYS A 305 7.57 9.31 -11.74
N LEU A 306 6.45 10.04 -11.73
CA LEU A 306 5.42 9.84 -12.74
C LEU A 306 6.04 9.99 -14.13
N PRO A 307 5.70 9.11 -15.09
CA PRO A 307 6.13 9.28 -16.48
C PRO A 307 5.51 10.54 -17.09
N SER A 308 6.13 11.10 -18.11
CA SER A 308 5.72 12.35 -18.77
C SER A 308 4.27 12.35 -19.27
N ASP A 309 3.71 11.18 -19.57
CA ASP A 309 2.34 11.02 -20.04
C ASP A 309 1.28 11.23 -18.93
N LEU A 310 1.70 11.24 -17.67
CA LEU A 310 0.82 11.31 -16.50
C LEU A 310 1.11 12.57 -15.68
N SER A 311 0.17 13.51 -15.64
CA SER A 311 0.28 14.68 -14.76
C SER A 311 -0.18 14.37 -13.33
N ASN A 312 0.31 15.13 -12.36
CA ASN A 312 -0.09 15.02 -10.96
C ASN A 312 -1.60 15.12 -10.75
N GLY A 313 -2.23 16.16 -11.34
CA GLY A 313 -3.67 16.37 -11.23
C GLY A 313 -4.51 15.27 -11.89
N GLN A 314 -3.99 14.65 -12.97
CA GLN A 314 -4.62 13.51 -13.64
C GLN A 314 -4.59 12.26 -12.76
N VAL A 315 -3.42 11.91 -12.21
CA VAL A 315 -3.25 10.72 -11.36
C VAL A 315 -4.04 10.87 -10.06
N ARG A 316 -3.99 12.06 -9.42
CA ARG A 316 -4.80 12.33 -8.23
C ARG A 316 -6.30 12.17 -8.51
N ALA A 317 -6.82 12.77 -9.57
CA ALA A 317 -8.24 12.67 -9.91
C ALA A 317 -8.67 11.22 -10.17
N ALA A 318 -7.88 10.46 -10.92
CA ALA A 318 -8.15 9.04 -11.19
C ALA A 318 -8.19 8.19 -9.92
N LEU A 319 -7.17 8.30 -9.07
CA LEU A 319 -7.11 7.55 -7.80
C LEU A 319 -8.22 7.97 -6.83
N THR A 320 -8.52 9.26 -6.73
CA THR A 320 -9.61 9.75 -5.88
C THR A 320 -10.95 9.20 -6.35
N GLN A 321 -11.19 9.14 -7.66
CA GLN A 321 -12.43 8.57 -8.19
C GLN A 321 -12.56 7.07 -7.86
N VAL A 322 -11.46 6.32 -7.92
CA VAL A 322 -11.46 4.90 -7.47
C VAL A 322 -11.84 4.79 -5.99
N MET A 323 -11.27 5.66 -5.14
CA MET A 323 -11.59 5.67 -3.71
C MET A 323 -13.06 5.98 -3.45
N HIS A 324 -13.62 7.02 -4.09
CA HIS A 324 -15.04 7.35 -4.00
C HIS A 324 -15.91 6.18 -4.43
N ARG A 325 -15.62 5.59 -5.59
CA ARG A 325 -16.37 4.45 -6.12
C ARG A 325 -16.40 3.28 -5.16
N MET A 326 -15.29 3.01 -4.48
CA MET A 326 -15.12 1.84 -3.62
C MET A 326 -15.65 2.06 -2.20
N PHE A 327 -15.52 3.28 -1.63
CA PHE A 327 -15.72 3.49 -0.21
C PHE A 327 -16.96 4.33 0.19
N ASP A 328 -17.51 5.16 -0.70
CA ASP A 328 -18.56 6.11 -0.29
C ASP A 328 -19.91 5.45 0.00
N HIS A 329 -20.25 4.38 -0.69
CA HIS A 329 -21.60 3.84 -0.71
C HIS A 329 -21.72 2.40 -0.22
N GLN A 330 -20.63 1.80 0.24
CA GLN A 330 -20.58 0.39 0.56
C GLN A 330 -20.17 0.16 2.02
N GLN A 331 -20.65 -0.93 2.61
CA GLN A 331 -20.27 -1.35 3.96
C GLN A 331 -18.88 -1.99 3.95
N ASN A 332 -17.84 -1.16 3.82
CA ASN A 332 -16.45 -1.62 3.82
C ASN A 332 -15.87 -1.83 5.22
N PHE A 333 -16.59 -1.39 6.26
CA PHE A 333 -16.16 -1.47 7.66
C PHE A 333 -17.27 -2.15 8.49
N ASN A 334 -16.86 -2.96 9.45
CA ASN A 334 -17.78 -3.51 10.45
C ASN A 334 -18.07 -2.46 11.56
N ASP A 335 -18.98 -2.81 12.48
CA ASP A 335 -19.42 -1.91 13.56
C ASP A 335 -18.29 -1.47 14.50
N ALA A 336 -17.20 -2.25 14.58
CA ALA A 336 -16.00 -1.92 15.36
C ALA A 336 -14.96 -1.10 14.56
N GLY A 337 -15.26 -0.74 13.30
CA GLY A 337 -14.42 0.09 12.45
C GLY A 337 -13.34 -0.66 11.65
N TYR A 338 -13.26 -1.99 11.74
CA TYR A 338 -12.32 -2.80 10.96
C TYR A 338 -12.87 -3.13 9.57
N LEU A 339 -11.97 -3.29 8.60
CA LEU A 339 -12.36 -3.67 7.24
C LEU A 339 -13.07 -5.02 7.20
N THR A 340 -14.11 -5.13 6.36
CA THR A 340 -14.85 -6.37 6.06
C THR A 340 -14.30 -7.03 4.81
N ILE A 341 -14.39 -8.36 4.71
CA ILE A 341 -13.98 -9.10 3.51
C ILE A 341 -14.84 -8.71 2.31
N GLY A 342 -14.19 -8.35 1.20
CA GLY A 342 -14.84 -8.04 -0.07
C GLY A 342 -14.04 -7.08 -0.93
N PHE A 343 -14.37 -7.02 -2.20
CA PHE A 343 -13.79 -6.08 -3.16
C PHE A 343 -14.40 -4.67 -2.99
N CYS A 344 -15.71 -4.58 -2.96
CA CYS A 344 -16.45 -3.31 -2.80
C CYS A 344 -17.63 -3.55 -1.84
N GLY A 345 -17.43 -3.26 -0.56
CA GLY A 345 -18.33 -3.61 0.51
C GLY A 345 -18.03 -5.00 1.12
N SER A 346 -19.02 -5.63 1.75
CA SER A 346 -18.92 -6.96 2.33
C SER A 346 -19.29 -8.01 1.29
N GLN A 347 -18.32 -8.80 0.84
CA GLN A 347 -18.46 -9.83 -0.21
C GLN A 347 -17.55 -11.03 0.14
N PRO A 348 -17.85 -11.77 1.22
CA PRO A 348 -16.97 -12.83 1.72
C PRO A 348 -16.71 -13.95 0.71
N GLU A 349 -17.62 -14.18 -0.23
CA GLU A 349 -17.49 -15.19 -1.29
C GLU A 349 -16.42 -14.87 -2.33
N THR A 350 -15.95 -13.62 -2.38
CA THR A 350 -14.84 -13.22 -3.28
C THR A 350 -13.46 -13.55 -2.71
N ALA A 351 -13.41 -14.07 -1.49
CA ALA A 351 -12.18 -14.32 -0.76
C ALA A 351 -11.53 -15.63 -1.18
N ASP A 352 -10.24 -15.60 -1.45
CA ASP A 352 -9.44 -16.81 -1.57
C ASP A 352 -9.29 -17.53 -0.22
N TRP A 353 -8.94 -18.80 -0.27
CA TRP A 353 -8.81 -19.70 0.90
C TRP A 353 -7.81 -19.20 1.98
N TYR A 354 -6.95 -18.23 1.68
CA TYR A 354 -6.00 -17.62 2.60
C TYR A 354 -6.46 -16.25 3.13
N THR A 355 -7.55 -15.71 2.64
CA THR A 355 -7.98 -14.33 2.92
C THR A 355 -8.67 -14.22 4.28
N ASN A 356 -8.31 -13.20 5.03
CA ASN A 356 -9.00 -12.75 6.23
C ASN A 356 -9.16 -11.22 6.19
N ASN A 357 -9.87 -10.63 7.14
CA ASN A 357 -10.07 -9.18 7.08
C ASN A 357 -8.80 -8.35 7.37
N GLY A 358 -7.76 -8.94 7.93
CA GLY A 358 -6.41 -8.34 7.98
C GLY A 358 -5.79 -8.19 6.60
N SER A 359 -6.07 -9.16 5.70
CA SER A 359 -5.58 -9.13 4.32
C SER A 359 -5.98 -7.85 3.58
N LEU A 360 -7.15 -7.29 3.90
CA LEU A 360 -7.74 -6.14 3.22
C LEU A 360 -7.01 -4.83 3.48
N TYR A 361 -6.18 -4.78 4.52
CA TYR A 361 -5.36 -3.60 4.80
C TYR A 361 -4.28 -3.35 3.73
N MET A 362 -4.10 -4.26 2.78
CA MET A 362 -3.39 -3.99 1.52
C MET A 362 -3.94 -2.75 0.80
N THR A 363 -5.24 -2.48 0.91
CA THR A 363 -5.86 -1.30 0.29
C THR A 363 -5.18 0.02 0.69
N SER A 364 -4.57 0.07 1.87
CA SER A 364 -3.84 1.26 2.36
C SER A 364 -2.62 1.63 1.51
N LEU A 365 -2.09 0.69 0.72
CA LEU A 365 -0.93 0.93 -0.14
C LEU A 365 -1.19 2.00 -1.23
N ALA A 366 -2.45 2.30 -1.52
CA ALA A 366 -2.79 3.41 -2.42
C ALA A 366 -2.64 4.80 -1.77
N PHE A 367 -2.48 4.90 -0.44
CA PHE A 367 -2.34 6.19 0.26
C PHE A 367 -0.92 6.76 0.27
N MET A 368 0.06 6.11 -0.35
CA MET A 368 1.45 6.60 -0.36
C MET A 368 1.61 8.08 -0.74
N PRO A 369 0.83 8.67 -1.70
CA PRO A 369 0.91 10.08 -2.02
C PRO A 369 0.59 11.03 -0.85
N LEU A 370 -0.04 10.57 0.24
CA LEU A 370 -0.19 11.37 1.46
C LEU A 370 1.17 11.74 2.09
N GLY A 371 2.24 11.03 1.76
CA GLY A 371 3.60 11.38 2.13
C GLY A 371 4.17 12.61 1.41
N LEU A 372 3.46 13.17 0.43
CA LEU A 372 3.81 14.44 -0.19
C LEU A 372 3.22 15.61 0.63
N PRO A 373 3.96 16.73 0.81
CA PRO A 373 3.43 17.92 1.49
C PRO A 373 2.14 18.44 0.86
N ALA A 374 1.29 19.12 1.65
CA ALA A 374 -0.02 19.60 1.18
C ALA A 374 0.07 20.64 0.04
N ASP A 375 1.17 21.37 -0.05
CA ASP A 375 1.49 22.36 -1.09
C ASP A 375 2.17 21.74 -2.33
N HIS A 376 2.44 20.43 -2.32
CA HIS A 376 3.04 19.74 -3.46
C HIS A 376 2.09 19.75 -4.69
N PRO A 377 2.61 19.88 -5.93
CA PRO A 377 1.81 19.88 -7.18
C PRO A 377 0.82 18.71 -7.29
N PHE A 378 1.13 17.54 -6.74
CA PHE A 378 0.18 16.42 -6.70
C PHE A 378 -1.17 16.83 -6.07
N TRP A 379 -1.15 17.70 -5.06
CA TRP A 379 -2.33 18.15 -4.34
C TRP A 379 -2.90 19.48 -4.84
N THR A 380 -2.04 20.38 -5.34
CA THR A 380 -2.41 21.75 -5.71
C THR A 380 -2.72 21.94 -7.18
N ASP A 381 -2.20 21.10 -8.08
CA ASP A 381 -2.55 21.16 -9.49
C ASP A 381 -4.05 20.95 -9.68
N ALA A 382 -4.64 21.66 -10.64
CA ALA A 382 -6.03 21.44 -11.00
C ALA A 382 -6.28 19.98 -11.41
N PRO A 383 -7.41 19.36 -11.01
CA PRO A 383 -7.74 18.01 -11.44
C PRO A 383 -7.85 17.94 -12.95
N GLN A 384 -7.28 16.90 -13.55
CA GLN A 384 -7.29 16.69 -15.00
C GLN A 384 -7.98 15.36 -15.33
N PRO A 385 -8.71 15.28 -16.44
CA PRO A 385 -9.27 14.03 -16.91
C PRO A 385 -8.15 13.03 -17.19
N TRP A 386 -8.31 11.79 -16.73
CA TRP A 386 -7.36 10.70 -17.01
C TRP A 386 -7.65 10.06 -18.38
N THR A 387 -6.78 9.16 -18.81
CA THR A 387 -6.77 8.65 -20.19
C THR A 387 -8.11 8.10 -20.63
N GLN A 388 -8.80 7.30 -19.83
CA GLN A 388 -10.10 6.74 -20.18
C GLN A 388 -11.18 7.83 -20.32
N VAL A 389 -11.18 8.83 -19.44
CA VAL A 389 -12.10 9.97 -19.56
C VAL A 389 -11.87 10.72 -20.86
N LYS A 390 -10.62 11.01 -21.21
CA LYS A 390 -10.27 11.66 -22.48
C LYS A 390 -10.71 10.84 -23.68
N ALA A 391 -10.36 9.54 -23.67
CA ALA A 391 -10.63 8.64 -24.80
C ALA A 391 -12.14 8.52 -25.10
N TRP A 392 -12.95 8.28 -24.08
CA TRP A 392 -14.39 8.09 -24.24
C TRP A 392 -15.15 9.41 -24.53
N ASN A 393 -14.51 10.57 -24.27
CA ASN A 393 -15.05 11.89 -24.64
C ASN A 393 -14.46 12.42 -25.96
N GLY A 394 -13.74 11.61 -26.73
CA GLY A 394 -13.18 12.01 -28.02
C GLY A 394 -12.06 13.05 -27.93
N GLN A 395 -11.42 13.18 -26.77
CA GLN A 395 -10.31 14.09 -26.53
C GLN A 395 -8.96 13.43 -26.87
N PRO A 396 -7.96 14.21 -27.31
CA PRO A 396 -6.63 13.68 -27.54
C PRO A 396 -5.97 13.18 -26.24
N PHE A 397 -5.25 12.07 -26.34
CA PHE A 397 -4.45 11.49 -25.25
C PHE A 397 -3.17 10.89 -25.82
N PRO A 398 -2.10 10.70 -25.02
CA PRO A 398 -0.85 10.09 -25.46
C PRO A 398 -1.09 8.66 -25.97
N LYS A 399 -0.57 8.34 -27.16
CA LYS A 399 -0.59 6.97 -27.71
C LYS A 399 0.30 6.08 -26.87
N ASP A 400 -0.19 4.89 -26.51
CA ASP A 400 0.61 3.88 -25.84
C ASP A 400 1.59 3.19 -26.82
N HIS A 401 2.70 2.74 -26.29
CA HIS A 401 3.75 2.06 -27.02
C HIS A 401 4.16 0.76 -26.34
N ARG A 402 4.38 -0.28 -27.12
CA ARG A 402 5.02 -1.48 -26.62
C ARG A 402 6.42 -1.13 -26.10
N TRP A 403 6.73 -1.58 -24.91
CA TRP A 403 8.06 -1.49 -24.34
C TRP A 403 8.74 -2.86 -24.33
N ALA A 404 9.52 -3.17 -25.38
CA ALA A 404 10.20 -4.44 -25.55
C ALA A 404 11.73 -4.35 -25.36
N ASP A 405 12.29 -3.13 -25.37
CA ASP A 405 13.74 -2.91 -25.44
C ASP A 405 14.50 -3.48 -24.22
N ASP A 406 13.79 -3.67 -23.12
CA ASP A 406 14.33 -4.18 -21.88
C ASP A 406 14.46 -5.72 -21.83
N ILE A 407 13.79 -6.44 -22.73
CA ILE A 407 13.86 -7.90 -22.83
C ILE A 407 15.10 -8.34 -23.61
N GLN A 408 15.59 -7.50 -24.51
CA GLN A 408 16.72 -7.82 -25.40
C GLN A 408 18.08 -7.67 -24.71
N THR A 409 18.16 -6.92 -23.61
CA THR A 409 19.36 -6.81 -22.80
C THR A 409 19.40 -7.90 -21.72
N LYS A 410 19.27 -9.17 -22.11
CA LYS A 410 19.71 -10.26 -21.23
C LYS A 410 21.21 -10.10 -21.06
N ASP A 411 21.61 -9.42 -20.01
CA ASP A 411 22.98 -9.49 -19.56
C ASP A 411 23.30 -10.97 -19.43
N LYS A 412 24.22 -11.46 -20.21
CA LYS A 412 24.74 -12.81 -20.07
C LYS A 412 25.29 -12.91 -18.65
N TRP A 413 24.75 -13.81 -17.89
CA TRP A 413 25.14 -14.13 -16.50
C TRP A 413 26.58 -14.58 -16.42
#